data_aa100c6bf3d95256cc805bd1135cfa1a
#
_entry.id   aa100c6bf3d95256cc805bd1135cfa1a
#
_cell.length_a   1.000
_cell.length_b   1.000
_cell.length_c   1.000
_cell.angle_alpha   90.00
_cell.angle_beta   90.00
_cell.angle_gamma   90.00
#
_symmetry.space_group_name_H-M   'P 1'
#
loop_
_entity.id
_entity.type
_entity.pdbx_description
1 polymer ?
#
loop_
_entity_poly.entity_id
_entity_poly.type
_entity_poly.pdbx_seq_one_letter_code
_entity_poly.pdbx_strand_id
1 'polypeptide(L)'
;SNKYYYGNGDRYYSRFRYTYKTNISVGLTTEKDAGEQFFRGNQKQGFDFYSAHAFFKGGKYLKSAVIGDYQIQVGQGLNLWSSYAFGKTSDLTTMKRTAIPIRAYTSVDESRFLRGAAADFGYGNWSMLLFASNKKMDAVSLSDSTYDDLEFVSTIDLTGLHRTTSEIAKRNGITERIA
;
A
#
# COMPACT_ATOMS: atom_id res chain seq x y z
N SER A 1 -4.81 24.44 -21.48
CA SER A 1 -4.55 23.18 -22.19
C SER A 1 -5.64 22.20 -21.83
N ASN A 2 -6.41 21.75 -22.80
CA ASN A 2 -7.41 20.70 -22.60
C ASN A 2 -6.67 19.43 -22.19
N LYS A 3 -6.78 19.01 -20.93
CA LYS A 3 -6.30 17.70 -20.50
C LYS A 3 -7.26 16.65 -21.06
N TYR A 4 -6.85 15.96 -22.10
CA TYR A 4 -7.60 14.82 -22.62
C TYR A 4 -7.32 13.60 -21.73
N TYR A 5 -8.36 13.08 -21.05
CA TYR A 5 -8.32 11.80 -20.36
C TYR A 5 -8.50 10.66 -21.36
N TYR A 6 -7.74 9.59 -21.19
CA TYR A 6 -7.83 8.41 -22.07
C TYR A 6 -9.03 7.51 -21.78
N GLY A 7 -9.59 7.58 -20.59
CA GLY A 7 -10.73 6.78 -20.13
C GLY A 7 -12.04 7.54 -20.08
N ASN A 8 -13.09 6.82 -19.72
CA ASN A 8 -14.43 7.37 -19.47
C ASN A 8 -14.51 7.99 -18.06
N GLY A 9 -15.57 8.76 -17.80
CA GLY A 9 -15.82 9.41 -16.53
C GLY A 9 -16.29 8.48 -15.40
N ASP A 10 -16.49 7.19 -15.67
CA ASP A 10 -17.01 6.26 -14.69
C ASP A 10 -15.93 5.82 -13.72
N ARG A 11 -16.26 5.72 -12.44
CA ARG A 11 -15.44 5.13 -11.40
C ARG A 11 -16.00 3.76 -11.02
N TYR A 12 -15.16 2.75 -11.00
CA TYR A 12 -15.54 1.40 -10.61
C TYR A 12 -14.76 1.00 -9.37
N TYR A 13 -15.48 0.48 -8.39
CA TYR A 13 -14.93 -0.01 -7.15
C TYR A 13 -15.54 -1.36 -6.80
N SER A 14 -14.71 -2.34 -6.49
CA SER A 14 -15.18 -3.64 -6.01
C SER A 14 -14.35 -4.07 -4.81
N ARG A 15 -15.02 -4.61 -3.80
CA ARG A 15 -14.38 -5.20 -2.63
C ARG A 15 -15.06 -6.52 -2.27
N PHE A 16 -14.25 -7.55 -2.22
CA PHE A 16 -14.61 -8.84 -1.64
C PHE A 16 -13.86 -9.03 -0.33
N ARG A 17 -14.56 -9.47 0.71
CA ARG A 17 -13.95 -9.85 1.99
C ARG A 17 -14.62 -11.09 2.54
N TYR A 18 -13.81 -12.08 2.85
CA TYR A 18 -14.21 -13.26 3.58
C TYR A 18 -13.52 -13.26 4.94
N THR A 19 -14.28 -13.50 6.00
CA THR A 19 -13.76 -13.59 7.37
C THR A 19 -14.27 -14.87 8.01
N TYR A 20 -13.36 -15.70 8.49
CA TYR A 20 -13.70 -16.92 9.20
C TYR A 20 -13.38 -16.75 10.69
N LYS A 21 -14.43 -16.79 11.52
CA LYS A 21 -14.35 -16.42 12.93
C LYS A 21 -13.71 -15.03 13.08
N THR A 22 -12.82 -14.86 14.07
CA THR A 22 -12.03 -13.63 14.28
C THR A 22 -10.58 -13.78 13.85
N ASN A 23 -10.23 -14.93 13.27
CA ASN A 23 -8.86 -15.37 13.12
C ASN A 23 -8.33 -15.27 11.69
N ILE A 24 -9.16 -15.47 10.68
CA ILE A 24 -8.75 -15.46 9.28
C ILE A 24 -9.55 -14.43 8.52
N SER A 25 -8.86 -13.62 7.74
CA SER A 25 -9.47 -12.67 6.80
C SER A 25 -8.76 -12.75 5.46
N VAL A 26 -9.53 -12.93 4.39
CA VAL A 26 -9.05 -12.85 3.01
C VAL A 26 -9.82 -11.75 2.32
N GLY A 27 -9.14 -10.89 1.59
CA GLY A 27 -9.77 -9.78 0.90
C GLY A 27 -9.14 -9.49 -0.44
N LEU A 28 -9.97 -8.98 -1.34
CA LEU A 28 -9.59 -8.44 -2.64
C LEU A 28 -10.30 -7.10 -2.82
N THR A 29 -9.55 -6.08 -3.16
CA THR A 29 -10.08 -4.75 -3.49
C THR A 29 -9.57 -4.36 -4.86
N THR A 30 -10.45 -3.85 -5.72
CA THR A 30 -10.10 -3.34 -7.05
C THR A 30 -10.74 -1.98 -7.25
N GLU A 31 -10.00 -1.08 -7.88
CA GLU A 31 -10.48 0.27 -8.21
C GLU A 31 -10.05 0.68 -9.61
N LYS A 32 -10.87 1.50 -10.24
CA LYS A 32 -10.58 2.26 -11.44
C LYS A 32 -11.13 3.66 -11.24
N ASP A 33 -10.26 4.64 -11.33
CA ASP A 33 -10.67 6.03 -11.21
C ASP A 33 -11.30 6.61 -12.48
N ALA A 34 -12.06 7.70 -12.30
CA ALA A 34 -12.65 8.43 -13.42
C ALA A 34 -11.56 9.02 -14.32
N GLY A 35 -11.70 8.80 -15.64
CA GLY A 35 -10.72 9.23 -16.64
C GLY A 35 -9.65 8.19 -16.99
N GLU A 36 -9.60 7.07 -16.30
CA GLU A 36 -8.69 5.95 -16.60
C GLU A 36 -9.30 4.97 -17.63
N GLN A 37 -8.41 4.27 -18.32
CA GLN A 37 -8.81 3.24 -19.26
C GLN A 37 -9.27 1.97 -18.53
N PHE A 38 -10.20 1.22 -19.16
CA PHE A 38 -10.74 -0.02 -18.61
C PHE A 38 -10.76 -1.09 -19.70
N PHE A 39 -10.04 -2.20 -19.48
CA PHE A 39 -9.82 -3.30 -20.43
C PHE A 39 -9.28 -2.87 -21.81
N ARG A 40 -8.59 -1.73 -21.89
CA ARG A 40 -7.99 -1.23 -23.14
C ARG A 40 -6.75 -0.38 -22.87
N GLY A 41 -5.96 -0.17 -23.93
CA GLY A 41 -4.77 0.67 -23.91
C GLY A 41 -3.75 0.21 -22.87
N ASN A 42 -3.44 1.07 -21.93
CA ASN A 42 -2.45 0.79 -20.86
C ASN A 42 -3.02 -0.04 -19.71
N GLN A 43 -4.36 -0.22 -19.63
CA GLN A 43 -5.07 -0.98 -18.59
C GLN A 43 -5.72 -2.25 -19.14
N LYS A 44 -4.93 -3.12 -19.75
CA LYS A 44 -5.42 -4.38 -20.32
C LYS A 44 -6.05 -5.32 -19.29
N GLN A 45 -5.65 -5.21 -18.02
CA GLN A 45 -6.16 -6.03 -16.91
C GLN A 45 -7.46 -5.48 -16.29
N GLY A 46 -7.95 -4.33 -16.75
CA GLY A 46 -9.20 -3.71 -16.33
C GLY A 46 -9.01 -2.61 -15.31
N PHE A 47 -8.86 -2.97 -14.05
CA PHE A 47 -8.68 -1.99 -12.97
C PHE A 47 -7.25 -1.46 -12.93
N ASP A 48 -7.08 -0.25 -12.43
CA ASP A 48 -5.77 0.33 -12.21
C ASP A 48 -5.17 -0.14 -10.89
N PHE A 49 -5.97 -0.18 -9.87
CA PHE A 49 -5.58 -0.65 -8.56
C PHE A 49 -6.10 -2.04 -8.23
N TYR A 50 -5.20 -2.88 -7.72
CA TYR A 50 -5.50 -4.19 -7.17
C TYR A 50 -4.81 -4.35 -5.83
N SER A 51 -5.57 -4.71 -4.81
CA SER A 51 -5.06 -5.06 -3.49
C SER A 51 -5.67 -6.36 -3.00
N ALA A 52 -4.81 -7.27 -2.55
CA ALA A 52 -5.25 -8.54 -2.00
C ALA A 52 -4.47 -8.86 -0.72
N HIS A 53 -5.14 -9.52 0.21
CA HIS A 53 -4.50 -9.99 1.44
C HIS A 53 -5.09 -11.32 1.93
N ALA A 54 -4.24 -12.09 2.59
CA ALA A 54 -4.63 -13.17 3.48
C ALA A 54 -4.02 -12.90 4.85
N PHE A 55 -4.87 -12.73 5.87
CA PHE A 55 -4.48 -12.35 7.22
C PHE A 55 -4.91 -13.42 8.22
N PHE A 56 -4.01 -13.79 9.10
CA PHE A 56 -4.24 -14.69 10.23
C PHE A 56 -3.97 -13.97 11.55
N LYS A 57 -4.79 -14.24 12.56
CA LYS A 57 -4.62 -13.74 13.92
C LYS A 57 -4.94 -14.81 14.94
N GLY A 58 -4.11 -14.96 15.96
CA GLY A 58 -4.44 -15.75 17.13
C GLY A 58 -3.79 -17.13 17.18
N GLY A 59 -2.52 -17.20 17.45
CA GLY A 59 -1.79 -18.41 17.86
C GLY A 59 -1.09 -18.22 19.19
N LYS A 60 -0.59 -19.31 19.76
CA LYS A 60 0.17 -19.26 21.02
C LYS A 60 1.46 -18.47 20.86
N TYR A 61 2.19 -18.71 19.78
CA TYR A 61 3.48 -18.07 19.46
C TYR A 61 3.36 -17.14 18.27
N LEU A 62 2.68 -17.50 17.22
CA LEU A 62 2.36 -16.67 16.07
C LEU A 62 1.11 -15.85 16.39
N LYS A 63 1.28 -14.57 16.77
CA LYS A 63 0.18 -13.68 17.15
C LYS A 63 -0.63 -13.23 15.96
N SER A 64 0.07 -12.89 14.87
CA SER A 64 -0.56 -12.56 13.59
C SER A 64 0.40 -12.77 12.43
N ALA A 65 -0.13 -13.01 11.25
CA ALA A 65 0.61 -13.10 10.00
C ALA A 65 -0.22 -12.55 8.85
N VAL A 66 0.44 -12.06 7.83
CA VAL A 66 -0.21 -11.57 6.61
C VAL A 66 0.63 -11.89 5.39
N ILE A 67 -0.05 -12.18 4.29
CA ILE A 67 0.54 -12.26 2.94
C ILE A 67 -0.30 -11.36 2.04
N GLY A 68 0.36 -10.61 1.14
CA GLY A 68 -0.25 -9.65 0.24
C GLY A 68 -0.05 -8.22 0.73
N ASP A 69 -1.11 -7.43 0.74
CA ASP A 69 -1.03 -6.00 1.09
C ASP A 69 -1.36 -5.78 2.57
N TYR A 70 -0.46 -5.09 3.26
CA TYR A 70 -0.55 -4.90 4.71
C TYR A 70 0.02 -3.56 5.16
N GLN A 71 -0.21 -3.24 6.42
CA GLN A 71 0.36 -2.08 7.11
C GLN A 71 1.04 -2.51 8.41
N ILE A 72 2.12 -1.82 8.75
CA ILE A 72 2.86 -1.99 10.01
C ILE A 72 2.75 -0.74 10.85
N GLN A 73 2.60 -0.93 12.16
CA GLN A 73 2.53 0.13 13.15
C GLN A 73 3.38 -0.24 14.36
N VAL A 74 4.57 0.34 14.48
CA VAL A 74 5.49 0.11 15.60
C VAL A 74 6.11 1.41 16.10
N GLY A 75 6.59 1.40 17.33
CA GLY A 75 7.35 2.50 17.91
C GLY A 75 6.56 3.78 18.11
N GLN A 76 5.25 3.71 18.35
CA GLN A 76 4.36 4.89 18.51
C GLN A 76 4.36 5.84 17.29
N GLY A 77 4.76 5.34 16.13
CA GLY A 77 4.90 6.13 14.90
C GLY A 77 6.24 6.83 14.74
N LEU A 78 7.18 6.60 15.63
CA LEU A 78 8.55 7.15 15.52
C LEU A 78 9.42 6.31 14.58
N ASN A 79 9.26 4.97 14.61
CA ASN A 79 10.09 4.08 13.81
C ASN A 79 9.42 3.75 12.47
N LEU A 80 8.25 3.13 12.50
CA LEU A 80 7.55 2.74 11.30
C LEU A 80 6.03 2.83 11.50
N TRP A 81 5.37 3.60 10.64
CA TRP A 81 3.92 3.75 10.63
C TRP A 81 3.41 3.91 9.20
N SER A 82 3.08 2.82 8.55
CA SER A 82 2.59 2.80 7.16
C SER A 82 1.09 3.12 7.02
N SER A 83 0.45 3.65 8.07
CA SER A 83 -0.98 3.98 8.10
C SER A 83 -1.18 5.47 8.38
N TYR A 84 -2.43 5.96 8.26
CA TYR A 84 -2.75 7.33 8.65
C TYR A 84 -2.42 7.60 10.12
N ALA A 85 -1.63 8.63 10.37
CA ALA A 85 -1.41 9.18 11.69
C ALA A 85 -2.34 10.40 11.84
N PHE A 86 -3.46 10.24 12.52
CA PHE A 86 -4.30 11.38 12.88
C PHE A 86 -3.52 12.36 13.75
N GLY A 87 -3.75 13.65 13.50
CA GLY A 87 -2.97 14.76 14.03
C GLY A 87 -2.84 14.79 15.56
N LYS A 88 -2.07 15.74 16.02
CA LYS A 88 -1.88 16.01 17.45
C LYS A 88 -3.21 16.41 18.09
N THR A 89 -3.50 15.82 19.25
CA THR A 89 -4.59 16.24 20.11
C THR A 89 -4.01 16.84 21.38
N SER A 90 -4.70 17.80 21.99
CA SER A 90 -4.34 18.35 23.29
C SER A 90 -4.73 17.42 24.45
N ASP A 91 -5.44 16.33 24.18
CA ASP A 91 -5.85 15.35 25.17
C ASP A 91 -4.69 14.40 25.50
N LEU A 92 -4.20 14.51 26.74
CA LEU A 92 -3.09 13.69 27.26
C LEU A 92 -3.41 12.20 27.28
N THR A 93 -4.69 11.81 27.42
CA THR A 93 -5.10 10.40 27.46
C THR A 93 -4.92 9.69 26.13
N THR A 94 -4.91 10.43 25.02
CA THR A 94 -4.75 9.92 23.66
C THR A 94 -3.32 10.03 23.11
N MET A 95 -2.37 10.52 23.92
CA MET A 95 -0.96 10.64 23.49
C MET A 95 -0.33 9.28 23.19
N LYS A 96 -0.68 8.25 23.97
CA LYS A 96 -0.19 6.89 23.72
C LYS A 96 -1.06 6.22 22.65
N ARG A 97 -0.50 6.00 21.46
CA ARG A 97 -1.19 5.30 20.38
C ARG A 97 -1.19 3.80 20.64
N THR A 98 -2.36 3.17 20.53
CA THR A 98 -2.45 1.72 20.52
C THR A 98 -2.06 1.22 19.13
N ALA A 99 -0.83 0.75 18.99
CA ALA A 99 -0.36 0.15 17.76
C ALA A 99 -0.91 -1.27 17.61
N ILE A 100 -1.36 -1.61 16.40
CA ILE A 100 -1.62 -2.98 15.97
C ILE A 100 -0.45 -3.33 15.06
N PRO A 101 0.50 -4.20 15.47
CA PRO A 101 1.74 -4.40 14.76
C PRO A 101 1.56 -4.73 13.28
N ILE A 102 0.61 -5.60 12.97
CA ILE A 102 0.27 -5.97 11.58
C ILE A 102 -1.24 -5.77 11.35
N ARG A 103 -1.58 -5.10 10.27
CA ARG A 103 -2.95 -4.94 9.78
C ARG A 103 -3.04 -5.30 8.31
N ALA A 104 -4.06 -6.07 7.93
CA ALA A 104 -4.39 -6.25 6.52
C ALA A 104 -4.77 -4.91 5.88
N TYR A 105 -4.28 -4.66 4.68
CA TYR A 105 -4.65 -3.45 3.95
C TYR A 105 -6.02 -3.62 3.32
N THR A 106 -6.87 -2.61 3.49
CA THR A 106 -8.25 -2.64 3.00
C THR A 106 -8.70 -1.31 2.41
N SER A 107 -7.79 -0.37 2.21
CA SER A 107 -8.06 0.91 1.54
C SER A 107 -7.78 0.82 0.05
N VAL A 108 -8.02 1.91 -0.66
CA VAL A 108 -7.71 2.12 -2.07
C VAL A 108 -6.58 3.14 -2.28
N ASP A 109 -5.94 3.60 -1.22
CA ASP A 109 -4.79 4.48 -1.32
C ASP A 109 -3.57 3.67 -1.82
N GLU A 110 -3.09 3.95 -3.00
CA GLU A 110 -2.05 3.19 -3.69
C GLU A 110 -0.65 3.38 -3.09
N SER A 111 -0.47 4.35 -2.21
CA SER A 111 0.82 4.71 -1.64
C SER A 111 1.09 4.11 -0.25
N ARG A 112 0.08 3.96 0.60
CA ARG A 112 0.25 3.76 2.05
C ARG A 112 0.09 2.31 2.52
N PHE A 113 0.70 1.38 1.83
CA PHE A 113 0.74 -0.02 2.22
C PHE A 113 2.07 -0.67 1.82
N LEU A 114 2.37 -1.78 2.44
CA LEU A 114 3.47 -2.67 2.11
C LEU A 114 2.91 -3.89 1.37
N ARG A 115 3.65 -4.44 0.41
CA ARG A 115 3.25 -5.60 -0.39
C ARG A 115 4.26 -6.73 -0.23
N GLY A 116 3.85 -7.85 0.35
CA GLY A 116 4.73 -8.97 0.61
C GLY A 116 4.21 -9.85 1.74
N ALA A 117 4.99 -10.02 2.81
CA ALA A 117 4.60 -10.82 3.96
C ALA A 117 5.08 -10.22 5.27
N ALA A 118 4.32 -10.44 6.35
CA ALA A 118 4.75 -10.09 7.69
C ALA A 118 4.24 -11.11 8.72
N ALA A 119 4.98 -11.29 9.82
CA ALA A 119 4.62 -12.16 10.92
C ALA A 119 5.03 -11.55 12.27
N ASP A 120 4.11 -11.60 13.22
CA ASP A 120 4.30 -11.15 14.59
C ASP A 120 4.32 -12.36 15.53
N PHE A 121 5.42 -12.55 16.22
CA PHE A 121 5.66 -13.63 17.16
C PHE A 121 5.73 -13.10 18.58
N GLY A 122 5.23 -13.90 19.53
CA GLY A 122 5.33 -13.60 20.94
C GLY A 122 5.62 -14.84 21.79
N TYR A 123 6.59 -14.73 22.70
CA TYR A 123 6.92 -15.77 23.65
C TYR A 123 7.30 -15.15 25.00
N GLY A 124 6.50 -15.41 26.04
CA GLY A 124 6.69 -14.77 27.34
C GLY A 124 6.65 -13.24 27.22
N ASN A 125 7.70 -12.57 27.65
CA ASN A 125 7.86 -11.11 27.56
C ASN A 125 8.52 -10.65 26.24
N TRP A 126 8.82 -11.57 25.32
CA TRP A 126 9.48 -11.26 24.06
C TRP A 126 8.44 -11.12 22.95
N SER A 127 8.64 -10.12 22.11
CA SER A 127 7.90 -9.98 20.84
C SER A 127 8.88 -9.74 19.71
N MET A 128 8.62 -10.35 18.55
CA MET A 128 9.43 -10.22 17.35
C MET A 128 8.52 -10.02 16.15
N LEU A 129 8.73 -8.94 15.44
CA LEU A 129 8.04 -8.63 14.19
C LEU A 129 9.03 -8.79 13.02
N LEU A 130 8.69 -9.67 12.09
CA LEU A 130 9.41 -9.85 10.83
C LEU A 130 8.51 -9.42 9.68
N PHE A 131 9.07 -8.74 8.69
CA PHE A 131 8.32 -8.35 7.51
C PHE A 131 9.25 -8.15 6.31
N ALA A 132 8.69 -8.33 5.11
CA ALA A 132 9.36 -8.04 3.86
C ALA A 132 8.35 -7.45 2.87
N SER A 133 8.76 -6.42 2.16
CA SER A 133 7.95 -5.72 1.16
C SER A 133 8.73 -5.52 -0.13
N ASN A 134 8.05 -5.76 -1.25
CA ASN A 134 8.52 -5.42 -2.58
C ASN A 134 7.35 -4.85 -3.38
N LYS A 135 7.33 -3.53 -3.53
CA LYS A 135 6.24 -2.79 -4.17
C LYS A 135 6.78 -1.84 -5.23
N LYS A 136 6.08 -1.76 -6.35
CA LYS A 136 6.32 -0.73 -7.36
C LYS A 136 5.56 0.55 -6.96
N MET A 137 6.19 1.69 -7.17
CA MET A 137 5.63 3.00 -6.89
C MET A 137 5.78 3.89 -8.12
N ASP A 138 4.84 4.80 -8.26
CA ASP A 138 4.87 5.79 -9.33
C ASP A 138 5.88 6.89 -9.00
N ALA A 139 6.79 7.13 -9.90
CA ALA A 139 7.85 8.11 -9.71
C ALA A 139 8.36 8.69 -11.04
N VAL A 140 8.95 9.85 -10.95
CA VAL A 140 9.75 10.43 -12.02
C VAL A 140 11.21 10.12 -11.75
N SER A 141 11.81 9.26 -12.59
CA SER A 141 13.25 9.03 -12.58
C SER A 141 13.92 10.05 -13.51
N LEU A 142 15.02 10.61 -13.07
CA LEU A 142 15.91 11.42 -13.89
C LEU A 142 17.13 10.56 -14.19
N SER A 143 17.34 10.20 -15.46
CA SER A 143 18.62 9.65 -15.91
C SER A 143 19.55 10.82 -16.21
N ASP A 144 20.57 11.03 -15.39
CA ASP A 144 21.66 11.95 -15.74
C ASP A 144 22.68 11.17 -16.59
N SER A 145 22.85 11.62 -17.82
CA SER A 145 23.81 11.02 -18.78
C SER A 145 25.28 11.15 -18.35
N THR A 146 25.54 11.84 -17.24
CA THR A 146 26.90 12.10 -16.73
C THR A 146 27.36 11.04 -15.73
N TYR A 147 26.43 10.30 -15.12
CA TYR A 147 26.71 9.23 -14.16
C TYR A 147 25.96 7.96 -14.57
N ASP A 148 26.65 7.09 -15.27
CA ASP A 148 26.12 5.93 -16.02
C ASP A 148 25.38 4.88 -15.16
N ASP A 149 25.41 4.97 -13.80
CA ASP A 149 24.85 3.96 -12.89
C ASP A 149 23.94 4.52 -11.78
N LEU A 150 23.61 5.82 -11.77
CA LEU A 150 22.78 6.39 -10.71
C LEU A 150 21.43 6.88 -11.24
N GLU A 151 20.39 6.14 -10.94
CA GLU A 151 19.01 6.57 -11.18
C GLU A 151 18.54 7.48 -10.04
N PHE A 152 18.35 8.76 -10.32
CA PHE A 152 17.83 9.70 -9.34
C PHE A 152 16.31 9.79 -9.43
N VAL A 153 15.64 9.66 -8.28
CA VAL A 153 14.21 9.88 -8.17
C VAL A 153 13.95 11.34 -7.89
N SER A 154 13.32 12.05 -8.81
CA SER A 154 12.96 13.45 -8.64
C SER A 154 11.71 13.64 -7.79
N THR A 155 10.69 12.83 -8.01
CA THR A 155 9.39 12.95 -7.35
C THR A 155 8.70 11.60 -7.29
N ILE A 156 8.14 11.27 -6.12
CA ILE A 156 7.26 10.12 -5.95
C ILE A 156 5.82 10.62 -6.10
N ASP A 157 5.05 10.00 -6.99
CA ASP A 157 3.64 10.31 -7.17
C ASP A 157 2.79 9.44 -6.25
N LEU A 158 2.14 10.08 -5.30
CA LEU A 158 1.30 9.40 -4.30
C LEU A 158 -0.19 9.38 -4.68
N THR A 159 -0.55 9.92 -5.85
CA THR A 159 -1.95 10.07 -6.25
C THR A 159 -2.53 8.80 -6.87
N GLY A 160 -1.70 7.94 -7.46
CA GLY A 160 -2.11 6.71 -8.14
C GLY A 160 -2.95 6.94 -9.41
N LEU A 161 -2.99 8.15 -9.97
CA LEU A 161 -3.85 8.49 -11.09
C LEU A 161 -3.13 8.31 -12.45
N HIS A 162 -3.73 7.54 -13.36
CA HIS A 162 -3.18 7.20 -14.69
C HIS A 162 -4.14 7.60 -15.84
N ARG A 163 -4.56 8.86 -15.86
CA ARG A 163 -5.56 9.41 -16.78
C ARG A 163 -4.98 10.09 -18.02
N THR A 164 -3.77 10.65 -17.87
CA THR A 164 -3.08 11.44 -18.89
C THR A 164 -1.74 10.83 -19.25
N THR A 165 -1.16 11.23 -20.40
CA THR A 165 0.17 10.76 -20.84
C THR A 165 1.24 10.98 -19.77
N SER A 166 1.23 12.14 -19.12
CA SER A 166 2.23 12.47 -18.09
C SER A 166 2.06 11.65 -16.80
N GLU A 167 0.84 11.31 -16.42
CA GLU A 167 0.55 10.44 -15.27
C GLU A 167 0.96 8.99 -15.60
N ILE A 168 0.62 8.50 -16.80
CA ILE A 168 0.98 7.15 -17.25
C ILE A 168 2.51 6.96 -17.35
N ALA A 169 3.24 7.99 -17.77
CA ALA A 169 4.70 7.93 -17.88
C ALA A 169 5.42 7.73 -16.54
N LYS A 170 4.79 8.08 -15.42
CA LYS A 170 5.33 7.89 -14.05
C LYS A 170 5.07 6.51 -13.48
N ARG A 171 4.19 5.73 -14.10
CA ARG A 171 3.68 4.46 -13.58
C ARG A 171 4.80 3.46 -13.34
N ASN A 172 4.84 2.88 -12.13
CA ASN A 172 5.83 1.89 -11.73
C ASN A 172 7.29 2.35 -11.91
N GLY A 173 7.56 3.65 -11.79
CA GLY A 173 8.89 4.23 -12.05
C GLY A 173 9.98 3.71 -11.13
N ILE A 174 9.65 3.31 -9.89
CA ILE A 174 10.61 2.75 -8.94
C ILE A 174 10.08 1.50 -8.24
N THR A 175 11.01 0.72 -7.67
CA THR A 175 10.68 -0.43 -6.82
C THR A 175 11.16 -0.16 -5.39
N GLU A 176 10.22 -0.07 -4.44
CA GLU A 176 10.48 0.00 -3.01
C GLU A 176 10.71 -1.42 -2.46
N ARG A 177 11.83 -1.63 -1.78
CA ARG A 177 12.15 -2.89 -1.08
C ARG A 177 12.50 -2.59 0.35
N ILE A 178 11.79 -3.28 1.28
CA ILE A 178 12.00 -3.16 2.73
C ILE A 178 12.02 -4.59 3.31
N ALA A 179 13.01 -4.90 4.14
CA ALA A 179 13.11 -6.14 4.88
C ALA A 179 13.76 -5.93 6.25
#